data_1ba4dfdb7578ab34db7884df742442d5
#
_entry.id   1ba4dfdb7578ab34db7884df742442d5
#
_cell.length_a   1.000
_cell.length_b   1.000
_cell.length_c   1.000
_cell.angle_alpha   90.00
_cell.angle_beta   90.00
_cell.angle_gamma   90.00
#
_symmetry.space_group_name_H-M   'P 1'
#
loop_
_entity.id
_entity.type
_entity.pdbx_description
1 polymer ?
#
loop_
_entity_poly.entity_id
_entity_poly.type
_entity_poly.pdbx_seq_one_letter_code
_entity_poly.pdbx_strand_id
1 'polypeptide(L)'
;MAIGERIRFFRNLRGMTQKYLGTVVGFPEKTADIRMAQYESGSRTPKADLTNSLAEVLGISPLALSVPDIDSYLGLMHTLFTLEDRYGLTVEKNESGVSMRIDPRKGKDAAELCKMVSAWAEQSEKYHSGEISREDYDLSLIHISEPTRLRCI
;
A
#
# COMPACT_ATOMS: atom_id res chain seq x y z
N MET A 1 0.00 -11.79 -7.58
CA MET A 1 0.35 -10.60 -8.39
C MET A 1 0.01 -9.34 -7.63
N ALA A 2 1.03 -8.72 -7.12
CA ALA A 2 0.87 -7.63 -6.18
C ALA A 2 0.07 -6.44 -6.71
N ILE A 3 0.34 -5.94 -7.93
CA ILE A 3 -0.35 -4.76 -8.46
C ILE A 3 -1.84 -4.97 -8.71
N GLY A 4 -2.25 -6.11 -9.26
CA GLY A 4 -3.65 -6.42 -9.52
C GLY A 4 -4.46 -6.52 -8.24
N GLU A 5 -3.92 -7.17 -7.22
CA GLU A 5 -4.53 -7.28 -5.90
C GLU A 5 -4.63 -5.92 -5.21
N ARG A 6 -3.63 -5.06 -5.36
CA ARG A 6 -3.66 -3.69 -4.83
C ARG A 6 -4.74 -2.84 -5.50
N ILE A 7 -4.89 -2.94 -6.83
CA ILE A 7 -5.97 -2.27 -7.56
C ILE A 7 -7.33 -2.70 -7.01
N ARG A 8 -7.55 -4.00 -6.88
CA ARG A 8 -8.81 -4.55 -6.35
C ARG A 8 -9.05 -4.07 -4.93
N PHE A 9 -8.04 -4.10 -4.08
CA PHE A 9 -8.15 -3.66 -2.69
C PHE A 9 -8.63 -2.20 -2.59
N PHE A 10 -7.95 -1.28 -3.27
CA PHE A 10 -8.32 0.13 -3.21
C PHE A 10 -9.64 0.43 -3.92
N ARG A 11 -9.94 -0.28 -5.01
CA ARG A 11 -11.24 -0.16 -5.68
C ARG A 11 -12.39 -0.53 -4.72
N ASN A 12 -12.28 -1.64 -4.05
CA ASN A 12 -13.28 -2.08 -3.06
C ASN A 12 -13.37 -1.10 -1.89
N LEU A 13 -12.25 -0.62 -1.39
CA LEU A 13 -12.19 0.36 -0.30
C LEU A 13 -12.91 1.66 -0.67
N ARG A 14 -12.83 2.07 -1.94
CA ARG A 14 -13.55 3.24 -2.46
C ARG A 14 -14.99 2.96 -2.89
N GLY A 15 -15.47 1.72 -2.76
CA GLY A 15 -16.83 1.33 -3.14
C GLY A 15 -17.11 1.36 -4.64
N MET A 16 -16.08 1.22 -5.48
CA MET A 16 -16.19 1.26 -6.94
C MET A 16 -16.39 -0.12 -7.53
N THR A 17 -17.18 -0.19 -8.62
CA THR A 17 -17.26 -1.39 -9.45
C THR A 17 -16.10 -1.43 -10.44
N GLN A 18 -15.79 -2.62 -10.96
CA GLN A 18 -14.80 -2.76 -12.06
C GLN A 18 -15.19 -1.92 -13.26
N LYS A 19 -16.47 -1.93 -13.62
CA LYS A 19 -17.00 -1.15 -14.75
C LYS A 19 -16.81 0.35 -14.53
N TYR A 20 -17.15 0.85 -13.36
CA TYR A 20 -17.00 2.26 -13.04
C TYR A 20 -15.54 2.70 -13.13
N LEU A 21 -14.64 1.99 -12.44
CA LEU A 21 -13.21 2.33 -12.45
C LEU A 21 -12.65 2.26 -13.87
N GLY A 22 -12.97 1.21 -14.62
CA GLY A 22 -12.53 1.05 -16.01
C GLY A 22 -13.01 2.18 -16.91
N THR A 23 -14.25 2.60 -16.77
CA THR A 23 -14.84 3.70 -17.56
C THR A 23 -14.16 5.03 -17.22
N VAL A 24 -13.95 5.32 -15.94
CA VAL A 24 -13.34 6.58 -15.50
C VAL A 24 -11.88 6.71 -15.96
N VAL A 25 -11.14 5.61 -16.01
CA VAL A 25 -9.76 5.62 -16.55
C VAL A 25 -9.68 5.59 -18.07
N GLY A 26 -10.82 5.59 -18.77
CA GLY A 26 -10.89 5.75 -20.20
C GLY A 26 -11.13 4.50 -21.02
N PHE A 27 -11.47 3.36 -20.41
CA PHE A 27 -11.84 2.16 -21.18
C PHE A 27 -13.25 2.33 -21.78
N PRO A 28 -13.49 1.75 -22.98
CA PRO A 28 -14.83 1.71 -23.54
C PRO A 28 -15.83 1.06 -22.58
N GLU A 29 -17.00 1.65 -22.43
CA GLU A 29 -18.02 1.20 -21.46
C GLU A 29 -18.38 -0.28 -21.62
N LYS A 30 -18.47 -0.78 -22.87
CA LYS A 30 -18.82 -2.17 -23.16
C LYS A 30 -17.82 -3.20 -22.67
N THR A 31 -16.54 -2.82 -22.50
CA THR A 31 -15.44 -3.71 -22.15
C THR A 31 -14.72 -3.30 -20.87
N ALA A 32 -15.18 -2.25 -20.21
CA ALA A 32 -14.50 -1.66 -19.06
C ALA A 32 -14.36 -2.64 -17.90
N ASP A 33 -15.40 -3.39 -17.57
CA ASP A 33 -15.41 -4.41 -16.54
C ASP A 33 -14.47 -5.57 -16.87
N ILE A 34 -14.52 -6.08 -18.09
CA ILE A 34 -13.67 -7.18 -18.57
C ILE A 34 -12.20 -6.78 -18.52
N ARG A 35 -11.88 -5.59 -19.03
CA ARG A 35 -10.50 -5.09 -19.02
C ARG A 35 -9.97 -4.86 -17.60
N MET A 36 -10.79 -4.28 -16.72
CA MET A 36 -10.41 -4.10 -15.32
C MET A 36 -10.19 -5.45 -14.63
N ALA A 37 -11.04 -6.43 -14.86
CA ALA A 37 -10.87 -7.77 -14.32
C ALA A 37 -9.54 -8.42 -14.77
N GLN A 38 -9.10 -8.17 -16.01
CA GLN A 38 -7.82 -8.66 -16.51
C GLN A 38 -6.62 -8.04 -15.77
N TYR A 39 -6.70 -6.76 -15.44
CA TYR A 39 -5.65 -6.09 -14.64
C TYR A 39 -5.66 -6.57 -13.18
N GLU A 40 -6.82 -6.71 -12.59
CA GLU A 40 -6.94 -7.19 -11.20
C GLU A 40 -6.51 -8.65 -11.03
N SER A 41 -6.76 -9.51 -12.03
CA SER A 41 -6.33 -10.91 -12.00
C SER A 41 -4.86 -11.12 -12.34
N GLY A 42 -4.21 -10.10 -12.90
CA GLY A 42 -2.82 -10.20 -13.35
C GLY A 42 -2.65 -10.77 -14.75
N SER A 43 -3.73 -11.05 -15.48
CA SER A 43 -3.67 -11.44 -16.91
C SER A 43 -3.04 -10.33 -17.76
N ARG A 44 -3.18 -9.09 -17.33
CA ARG A 44 -2.51 -7.92 -17.89
C ARG A 44 -1.86 -7.11 -16.78
N THR A 45 -0.71 -6.52 -17.10
CA THR A 45 0.00 -5.60 -16.20
C THR A 45 -0.16 -4.18 -16.72
N PRO A 46 -0.65 -3.22 -15.90
CA PRO A 46 -0.78 -1.84 -16.34
C PRO A 46 0.59 -1.21 -16.56
N LYS A 47 0.70 -0.42 -17.62
CA LYS A 47 1.88 0.42 -17.85
C LYS A 47 1.80 1.69 -16.99
N ALA A 48 2.89 2.45 -16.97
CA ALA A 48 3.01 3.64 -16.13
C ALA A 48 1.84 4.62 -16.25
N ASP A 49 1.39 4.93 -17.46
CA ASP A 49 0.29 5.88 -17.69
C ASP A 49 -1.02 5.40 -17.07
N LEU A 50 -1.35 4.11 -17.25
CA LEU A 50 -2.56 3.54 -16.65
C LEU A 50 -2.44 3.45 -15.13
N THR A 51 -1.27 3.08 -14.62
CA THR A 51 -1.01 3.05 -13.17
C THR A 51 -1.22 4.43 -12.55
N ASN A 52 -0.72 5.49 -13.19
CA ASN A 52 -0.92 6.86 -12.73
C ASN A 52 -2.39 7.27 -12.75
N SER A 53 -3.12 6.93 -13.82
CA SER A 53 -4.55 7.22 -13.94
C SER A 53 -5.39 6.49 -12.89
N LEU A 54 -5.09 5.21 -12.65
CA LEU A 54 -5.74 4.42 -11.61
C LEU A 54 -5.48 5.02 -10.22
N ALA A 55 -4.25 5.36 -9.93
CA ALA A 55 -3.87 5.96 -8.65
C ALA A 55 -4.60 7.28 -8.41
N GLU A 56 -4.70 8.13 -9.43
CA GLU A 56 -5.41 9.40 -9.34
C GLU A 56 -6.90 9.21 -9.00
N VAL A 57 -7.59 8.32 -9.71
CA VAL A 57 -9.00 8.02 -9.46
C VAL A 57 -9.21 7.39 -8.09
N LEU A 58 -8.31 6.52 -7.65
CA LEU A 58 -8.36 5.87 -6.36
C LEU A 58 -7.93 6.79 -5.19
N GLY A 59 -7.36 7.95 -5.50
CA GLY A 59 -6.89 8.90 -4.49
C GLY A 59 -5.67 8.41 -3.70
N ILE A 60 -4.76 7.72 -4.37
CA ILE A 60 -3.54 7.15 -3.77
C ILE A 60 -2.32 7.49 -4.61
N SER A 61 -1.12 7.30 -4.05
CA SER A 61 0.12 7.38 -4.83
C SER A 61 0.23 6.20 -5.80
N PRO A 62 0.79 6.39 -7.01
CA PRO A 62 1.16 5.27 -7.87
C PRO A 62 2.06 4.23 -7.19
N LEU A 63 2.88 4.66 -6.22
CA LEU A 63 3.73 3.77 -5.43
C LEU A 63 2.94 2.82 -4.53
N ALA A 64 1.71 3.18 -4.15
CA ALA A 64 0.83 2.31 -3.38
C ALA A 64 0.33 1.11 -4.22
N LEU A 65 0.31 1.25 -5.54
CA LEU A 65 -0.02 0.15 -6.46
C LEU A 65 1.22 -0.67 -6.83
N SER A 66 2.37 -0.01 -6.99
CA SER A 66 3.64 -0.63 -7.43
C SER A 66 4.47 -1.03 -6.22
N VAL A 67 4.10 -2.14 -5.60
CA VAL A 67 4.84 -2.71 -4.46
C VAL A 67 5.88 -3.73 -4.92
N PRO A 68 6.95 -3.98 -4.12
CA PRO A 68 7.92 -5.02 -4.40
C PRO A 68 7.28 -6.41 -4.49
N ASP A 69 7.96 -7.34 -5.17
CA ASP A 69 7.55 -8.74 -5.19
C ASP A 69 7.76 -9.36 -3.79
N ILE A 70 6.65 -9.63 -3.12
CA ILE A 70 6.60 -10.28 -1.81
C ILE A 70 5.86 -11.62 -1.87
N ASP A 71 5.57 -12.12 -3.07
CA ASP A 71 4.83 -13.37 -3.26
C ASP A 71 5.67 -14.61 -2.94
N SER A 72 6.99 -14.46 -2.95
CA SER A 72 7.91 -15.52 -2.53
C SER A 72 8.58 -15.18 -1.21
N TYR A 73 8.83 -16.19 -0.38
CA TYR A 73 9.56 -15.99 0.89
C TYR A 73 10.96 -15.44 0.65
N LEU A 74 11.62 -15.87 -0.42
CA LEU A 74 12.95 -15.39 -0.76
C LEU A 74 12.93 -13.91 -1.14
N GLY A 75 12.00 -13.50 -2.00
CA GLY A 75 11.84 -12.09 -2.38
C GLY A 75 11.51 -11.21 -1.18
N LEU A 76 10.60 -11.68 -0.32
CA LEU A 76 10.25 -10.98 0.92
C LEU A 76 11.46 -10.81 1.84
N MET A 77 12.25 -11.87 2.03
CA MET A 77 13.43 -11.80 2.91
C MET A 77 14.47 -10.82 2.38
N HIS A 78 14.73 -10.80 1.06
CA HIS A 78 15.64 -9.82 0.49
C HIS A 78 15.13 -8.38 0.59
N THR A 79 13.83 -8.17 0.54
CA THR A 79 13.22 -6.86 0.82
C THR A 79 13.52 -6.42 2.26
N LEU A 80 13.31 -7.31 3.23
CA LEU A 80 13.61 -7.04 4.64
C LEU A 80 15.11 -6.78 4.87
N PHE A 81 15.99 -7.55 4.25
CA PHE A 81 17.44 -7.32 4.32
C PHE A 81 17.82 -5.94 3.78
N THR A 82 17.19 -5.49 2.69
CA THR A 82 17.41 -4.15 2.16
C THR A 82 16.97 -3.07 3.15
N LEU A 83 15.88 -3.29 3.86
CA LEU A 83 15.43 -2.38 4.92
C LEU A 83 16.41 -2.30 6.08
N GLU A 84 17.06 -3.41 6.46
CA GLU A 84 18.14 -3.40 7.45
C GLU A 84 19.29 -2.49 6.99
N ASP A 85 19.76 -2.68 5.77
CA ASP A 85 20.92 -1.93 5.25
C ASP A 85 20.65 -0.44 5.07
N ARG A 86 19.46 -0.09 4.58
CA ARG A 86 19.13 1.29 4.17
C ARG A 86 18.43 2.10 5.25
N TYR A 87 17.61 1.47 6.07
CA TYR A 87 16.70 2.17 6.98
C TYR A 87 16.91 1.78 8.46
N GLY A 88 17.94 1.00 8.76
CA GLY A 88 18.24 0.65 10.12
C GLY A 88 17.20 -0.26 10.80
N LEU A 89 16.52 -1.10 9.98
CA LEU A 89 15.67 -2.14 10.54
C LEU A 89 16.53 -3.11 11.35
N THR A 90 16.14 -3.39 12.58
CA THR A 90 16.78 -4.38 13.45
C THR A 90 15.80 -5.49 13.79
N VAL A 91 16.33 -6.70 13.96
CA VAL A 91 15.51 -7.89 14.25
C VAL A 91 16.01 -8.49 15.57
N GLU A 92 15.07 -8.71 16.49
CA GLU A 92 15.36 -9.30 17.80
C GLU A 92 14.49 -10.52 18.03
N LYS A 93 15.07 -11.55 18.61
CA LYS A 93 14.33 -12.74 19.07
C LYS A 93 14.24 -12.71 20.59
N ASN A 94 13.02 -12.86 21.09
CA ASN A 94 12.74 -12.95 22.52
C ASN A 94 11.78 -14.12 22.80
N GLU A 95 11.40 -14.30 24.05
CA GLU A 95 10.48 -15.39 24.47
C GLU A 95 9.10 -15.29 23.82
N SER A 96 8.67 -14.08 23.46
CA SER A 96 7.38 -13.84 22.81
C SER A 96 7.41 -14.01 21.29
N GLY A 97 8.60 -14.23 20.70
CA GLY A 97 8.78 -14.38 19.25
C GLY A 97 9.83 -13.48 18.65
N VAL A 98 9.59 -13.04 17.42
CA VAL A 98 10.49 -12.16 16.67
C VAL A 98 9.90 -10.77 16.59
N SER A 99 10.68 -9.76 16.92
CA SER A 99 10.30 -8.35 16.83
C SER A 99 11.21 -7.61 15.86
N MET A 100 10.63 -6.67 15.11
CA MET A 100 11.37 -5.80 14.20
C MET A 100 11.25 -4.36 14.70
N ARG A 101 12.35 -3.62 14.65
CA ARG A 101 12.42 -2.23 15.14
C ARG A 101 13.18 -1.38 14.13
N ILE A 102 12.80 -0.11 14.03
CA ILE A 102 13.52 0.88 13.22
C ILE A 102 14.27 1.80 14.17
N ASP A 103 15.58 1.91 13.99
CA ASP A 103 16.40 2.82 14.77
C ASP A 103 16.48 4.19 14.08
N PRO A 104 15.79 5.23 14.59
CA PRO A 104 15.80 6.55 13.98
C PRO A 104 17.17 7.23 13.98
N ARG A 105 18.12 6.74 14.77
CA ARG A 105 19.48 7.28 14.85
C ARG A 105 20.37 6.87 13.66
N LYS A 106 19.92 5.91 12.86
CA LYS A 106 20.70 5.38 11.70
C LYS A 106 20.76 6.36 10.53
N GLY A 107 19.98 7.43 10.52
CA GLY A 107 20.02 8.46 9.50
C GLY A 107 18.66 9.15 9.31
N LYS A 108 18.62 10.12 8.39
CA LYS A 108 17.42 10.89 8.10
C LYS A 108 16.28 10.03 7.56
N ASP A 109 16.58 9.11 6.66
CA ASP A 109 15.58 8.21 6.07
C ASP A 109 15.01 7.25 7.11
N ALA A 110 15.86 6.73 8.00
CA ALA A 110 15.43 5.89 9.11
C ALA A 110 14.50 6.66 10.07
N ALA A 111 14.83 7.93 10.36
CA ALA A 111 14.00 8.78 11.21
C ALA A 111 12.62 9.04 10.59
N GLU A 112 12.55 9.34 9.29
CA GLU A 112 11.28 9.54 8.58
C GLU A 112 10.46 8.26 8.54
N LEU A 113 11.06 7.12 8.22
CA LEU A 113 10.38 5.83 8.24
C LEU A 113 9.87 5.50 9.64
N CYS A 114 10.64 5.76 10.68
CA CYS A 114 10.24 5.54 12.07
C CYS A 114 8.98 6.36 12.44
N LYS A 115 8.87 7.59 11.98
CA LYS A 115 7.67 8.42 12.17
C LYS A 115 6.45 7.79 11.51
N MET A 116 6.58 7.33 10.28
CA MET A 116 5.49 6.69 9.53
C MET A 116 5.05 5.38 10.19
N VAL A 117 6.00 4.56 10.59
CA VAL A 117 5.72 3.28 11.27
C VAL A 117 5.11 3.51 12.66
N SER A 118 5.54 4.56 13.38
CA SER A 118 4.94 4.95 14.66
C SER A 118 3.48 5.37 14.49
N ALA A 119 3.17 6.15 13.47
CA ALA A 119 1.79 6.52 13.14
C ALA A 119 0.95 5.29 12.76
N TRP A 120 1.53 4.36 12.03
CA TRP A 120 0.88 3.08 11.74
C TRP A 120 0.58 2.28 13.01
N ALA A 121 1.55 2.18 13.93
CA ALA A 121 1.38 1.49 15.20
C ALA A 121 0.23 2.09 16.03
N GLU A 122 0.10 3.41 16.07
CA GLU A 122 -1.00 4.10 16.75
C GLU A 122 -2.36 3.72 16.16
N GLN A 123 -2.48 3.70 14.83
CA GLN A 123 -3.71 3.30 14.16
C GLN A 123 -4.03 1.81 14.36
N SER A 124 -3.02 0.98 14.34
CA SER A 124 -3.14 -0.46 14.62
C SER A 124 -3.68 -0.71 16.04
N GLU A 125 -3.19 0.02 17.01
CA GLU A 125 -3.66 -0.05 18.40
C GLU A 125 -5.14 0.34 18.51
N LYS A 126 -5.55 1.44 17.87
CA LYS A 126 -6.95 1.87 17.82
C LYS A 126 -7.87 0.83 17.18
N TYR A 127 -7.41 0.20 16.10
CA TYR A 127 -8.17 -0.86 15.45
C TYR A 127 -8.33 -2.10 16.34
N HIS A 128 -7.24 -2.57 16.96
CA HIS A 128 -7.28 -3.75 17.81
C HIS A 128 -8.05 -3.54 19.12
N SER A 129 -8.10 -2.31 19.63
CA SER A 129 -8.91 -1.95 20.79
C SER A 129 -10.40 -1.75 20.48
N GLY A 130 -10.80 -1.77 19.20
CA GLY A 130 -12.17 -1.55 18.77
C GLY A 130 -12.57 -0.07 18.66
N GLU A 131 -11.64 0.87 18.81
CA GLU A 131 -11.89 2.30 18.72
C GLU A 131 -12.25 2.75 17.30
N ILE A 132 -11.65 2.12 16.29
CA ILE A 132 -11.94 2.38 14.87
C ILE A 132 -12.30 1.09 14.14
N SER A 133 -13.07 1.21 13.05
CA SER A 133 -13.41 0.09 12.17
C SER A 133 -12.23 -0.32 11.28
N ARG A 134 -12.33 -1.49 10.66
CA ARG A 134 -11.33 -1.93 9.67
C ARG A 134 -11.25 -0.96 8.49
N GLU A 135 -12.39 -0.46 8.03
CA GLU A 135 -12.43 0.51 6.93
C GLU A 135 -11.72 1.81 7.32
N ASP A 136 -12.00 2.35 8.50
CA ASP A 136 -11.32 3.55 9.01
C ASP A 136 -9.82 3.33 9.16
N TYR A 137 -9.42 2.16 9.63
CA TYR A 137 -8.01 1.77 9.71
C TYR A 137 -7.35 1.77 8.33
N ASP A 138 -7.95 1.10 7.34
CA ASP A 138 -7.40 1.04 5.99
C ASP A 138 -7.30 2.43 5.33
N LEU A 139 -8.28 3.29 5.54
CA LEU A 139 -8.24 4.69 5.07
C LEU A 139 -7.14 5.49 5.76
N SER A 140 -6.93 5.29 7.06
CA SER A 140 -5.87 5.99 7.80
C SER A 140 -4.47 5.65 7.28
N LEU A 141 -4.24 4.43 6.81
CA LEU A 141 -2.95 4.02 6.25
C LEU A 141 -2.61 4.76 4.97
N ILE A 142 -3.61 5.12 4.17
CA ILE A 142 -3.41 5.95 2.97
C ILE A 142 -2.86 7.32 3.37
N HIS A 143 -3.41 7.95 4.41
CA HIS A 143 -2.97 9.25 4.89
C HIS A 143 -1.57 9.22 5.51
N ILE A 144 -1.19 8.15 6.16
CA ILE A 144 0.16 7.97 6.72
C ILE A 144 1.20 7.97 5.62
N SER A 145 0.94 7.26 4.52
CA SER A 145 1.89 7.14 3.42
C SER A 145 1.92 8.38 2.50
N GLU A 146 0.95 9.29 2.60
CA GLU A 146 0.80 10.45 1.72
C GLU A 146 0.49 11.76 2.47
N PRO A 147 1.31 12.15 3.47
CA PRO A 147 0.99 13.31 4.31
C PRO A 147 0.93 14.63 3.54
N THR A 148 1.58 14.72 2.37
CA THR A 148 1.61 15.93 1.55
C THR A 148 0.32 16.19 0.77
N ARG A 149 -0.51 15.18 0.51
CA ARG A 149 -1.81 15.36 -0.16
C ARG A 149 -2.85 16.05 0.71
N LEU A 150 -2.71 15.99 2.02
CA LEU A 150 -3.61 16.65 2.96
C LEU A 150 -3.39 18.17 3.06
N ARG A 151 -2.26 18.67 2.55
CA ARG A 151 -1.99 20.11 2.57
C ARG A 151 -2.55 20.87 1.38
N CYS A 152 -3.15 20.19 0.41
CA CYS A 152 -3.71 20.79 -0.80
C CYS A 152 -5.25 20.88 -0.81
N ILE A 153 -5.88 20.68 0.36
CA ILE A 153 -7.32 20.87 0.52
C ILE A 153 -7.62 22.16 1.30
#